data_599981d1970d48fcafa63c231cde9055
#
_entry.id   599981d1970d48fcafa63c231cde9055
#
_cell.length_a   1.000
_cell.length_b   1.000
_cell.length_c   1.000
_cell.angle_alpha   90.00
_cell.angle_beta   90.00
_cell.angle_gamma   90.00
#
_symmetry.space_group_name_H-M   'P 1'
#
loop_
_entity.id
_entity.type
_entity.pdbx_description
1 polymer ?
#
loop_
_entity_poly.entity_id
_entity_poly.type
_entity_poly.pdbx_seq_one_letter_code
_entity_poly.pdbx_strand_id
1 'polypeptide(L)'
;MGHLFSVPSFFDYPETKQVLWRESSIQRILNLQNTSDLILFSPENLTSDINRFYADSAEATGQSTSIRQQLESCQAVGLVANVLIDRDGQFENIPLNQQACGPDLSLFNNVDRAICVVSGSDKLDCLWGALRGKYVTDLIIDEPTARRLVESFSSH
;
A
#
# COMPACT_ATOMS: atom_id res chain seq x y z
N MET A 1 21.60 -12.40 -2.60
CA MET A 1 20.79 -13.43 -1.97
C MET A 1 19.39 -12.85 -1.74
N GLY A 2 18.32 -13.48 -2.27
CA GLY A 2 16.95 -13.01 -2.06
C GLY A 2 16.43 -13.38 -0.68
N HIS A 3 15.65 -12.48 -0.05
CA HIS A 3 14.94 -12.72 1.19
C HIS A 3 13.43 -12.57 0.94
N LEU A 4 12.65 -13.55 1.38
CA LEU A 4 11.21 -13.51 1.30
C LEU A 4 10.64 -13.08 2.65
N PHE A 5 9.72 -12.12 2.62
CA PHE A 5 8.96 -11.69 3.80
C PHE A 5 7.69 -12.56 3.89
N SER A 6 7.83 -13.72 4.53
CA SER A 6 6.78 -14.74 4.60
C SER A 6 5.77 -14.42 5.71
N VAL A 7 4.97 -13.37 5.50
CA VAL A 7 3.85 -12.99 6.38
C VAL A 7 2.61 -12.75 5.52
N PRO A 8 1.38 -12.89 6.06
CA PRO A 8 0.18 -12.47 5.34
C PRO A 8 0.23 -10.96 5.06
N SER A 9 -0.44 -10.50 3.99
CA SER A 9 -0.51 -9.08 3.66
C SER A 9 -1.26 -8.27 4.72
N PHE A 10 -2.24 -8.89 5.37
CA PHE A 10 -3.00 -8.33 6.49
C PHE A 10 -3.23 -9.38 7.56
N PHE A 11 -3.27 -8.95 8.81
CA PHE A 11 -3.68 -9.76 9.95
C PHE A 11 -5.11 -9.44 10.36
N ASP A 12 -5.86 -10.45 10.81
CA ASP A 12 -7.21 -10.23 11.35
C ASP A 12 -7.17 -9.40 12.65
N TYR A 13 -6.09 -9.55 13.42
CA TYR A 13 -5.91 -8.88 14.71
C TYR A 13 -4.57 -8.12 14.75
N PRO A 14 -4.59 -6.80 15.05
CA PRO A 14 -3.36 -6.01 15.17
C PRO A 14 -2.35 -6.57 16.18
N GLU A 15 -2.85 -7.20 17.26
CA GLU A 15 -2.01 -7.81 18.31
C GLU A 15 -1.16 -8.94 17.75
N THR A 16 -1.68 -9.74 16.82
CA THR A 16 -0.93 -10.82 16.17
C THR A 16 0.26 -10.26 15.41
N LYS A 17 0.07 -9.16 14.65
CA LYS A 17 1.17 -8.45 14.01
C LYS A 17 2.20 -7.97 15.01
N GLN A 18 1.79 -7.33 16.10
CA GLN A 18 2.69 -6.80 17.13
C GLN A 18 3.55 -7.90 17.78
N VAL A 19 2.98 -9.08 18.01
CA VAL A 19 3.73 -10.23 18.56
C VAL A 19 4.74 -10.74 17.52
N LEU A 20 4.30 -10.93 16.27
CA LEU A 20 5.14 -11.46 15.21
C LEU A 20 6.31 -10.51 14.87
N TRP A 21 6.09 -9.21 14.92
CA TRP A 21 7.13 -8.20 14.69
C TRP A 21 8.27 -8.23 15.72
N ARG A 22 8.11 -8.93 16.86
CA ARG A 22 9.18 -9.13 17.86
C ARG A 22 10.08 -10.30 17.53
N GLU A 23 9.68 -11.18 16.62
CA GLU A 23 10.47 -12.34 16.22
C GLU A 23 11.77 -11.92 15.51
N SER A 24 12.88 -12.54 15.90
CA SER A 24 14.20 -12.19 15.36
C SER A 24 14.33 -12.40 13.85
N SER A 25 13.63 -13.39 13.31
CA SER A 25 13.55 -13.66 11.87
C SER A 25 12.86 -12.52 11.11
N ILE A 26 11.78 -11.99 11.68
CA ILE A 26 11.03 -10.85 11.11
C ILE A 26 11.86 -9.58 11.25
N GLN A 27 12.41 -9.30 12.41
CA GLN A 27 13.26 -8.14 12.66
C GLN A 27 14.44 -8.06 11.68
N ARG A 28 15.03 -9.19 11.33
CA ARG A 28 16.09 -9.24 10.32
C ARG A 28 15.61 -8.75 8.94
N ILE A 29 14.40 -9.11 8.52
CA ILE A 29 13.85 -8.66 7.23
C ILE A 29 13.48 -7.17 7.28
N LEU A 30 12.87 -6.71 8.37
CA LEU A 30 12.56 -5.30 8.57
C LEU A 30 13.83 -4.43 8.54
N ASN A 31 14.92 -4.89 9.16
CA ASN A 31 16.20 -4.19 9.09
C ASN A 31 16.78 -4.14 7.67
N LEU A 32 16.60 -5.20 6.87
CA LEU A 32 17.00 -5.18 5.45
C LEU A 32 16.16 -4.20 4.65
N GLN A 33 14.86 -4.11 4.89
CA GLN A 33 14.01 -3.10 4.27
C GLN A 33 14.47 -1.68 4.62
N ASN A 34 14.78 -1.43 5.88
CA ASN A 34 15.22 -0.12 6.37
C ASN A 34 16.59 0.33 5.81
N THR A 35 17.39 -0.61 5.31
CA THR A 35 18.72 -0.34 4.72
C THR A 35 18.73 -0.49 3.21
N SER A 36 17.58 -0.56 2.57
CA SER A 36 17.47 -0.67 1.11
C SER A 36 17.75 0.69 0.44
N ASP A 37 18.54 0.70 -0.62
CA ASP A 37 18.82 1.88 -1.43
C ASP A 37 17.77 2.10 -2.53
N LEU A 38 17.03 1.04 -2.88
CA LEU A 38 16.04 1.04 -3.95
C LEU A 38 14.78 0.29 -3.55
N ILE A 39 13.64 0.88 -3.86
CA ILE A 39 12.31 0.27 -3.75
C ILE A 39 11.70 0.17 -5.15
N LEU A 40 11.16 -0.99 -5.50
CA LEU A 40 10.36 -1.20 -6.70
C LEU A 40 8.96 -1.63 -6.28
N PHE A 41 7.94 -0.91 -6.73
CA PHE A 41 6.55 -1.18 -6.35
C PHE A 41 5.56 -0.86 -7.46
N SER A 42 4.34 -1.34 -7.29
CA SER A 42 3.17 -0.96 -8.09
C SER A 42 2.06 -0.51 -7.16
N PRO A 43 1.33 0.58 -7.47
CA PRO A 43 0.13 0.91 -6.73
C PRO A 43 -0.98 -0.10 -7.05
N GLU A 44 -1.82 -0.39 -6.07
CA GLU A 44 -2.94 -1.32 -6.17
C GLU A 44 -4.24 -0.59 -5.88
N ASN A 45 -5.30 -0.87 -6.66
CA ASN A 45 -6.60 -0.28 -6.41
C ASN A 45 -7.38 -1.05 -5.32
N LEU A 46 -8.35 -0.39 -4.68
CA LEU A 46 -9.17 -1.01 -3.63
C LEU A 46 -10.16 -2.05 -4.15
N THR A 47 -10.53 -2.00 -5.43
CA THR A 47 -11.63 -2.81 -5.96
C THR A 47 -11.25 -4.24 -6.29
N SER A 48 -10.00 -4.48 -6.72
CA SER A 48 -9.54 -5.81 -7.12
C SER A 48 -8.96 -6.63 -5.98
N ASP A 49 -8.23 -6.00 -5.09
CA ASP A 49 -7.39 -6.72 -4.12
C ASP A 49 -7.95 -6.69 -2.69
N ILE A 50 -8.63 -5.62 -2.28
CA ILE A 50 -9.27 -5.59 -0.97
C ILE A 50 -10.42 -6.59 -0.88
N ASN A 51 -11.22 -6.73 -1.92
CA ASN A 51 -12.22 -7.79 -1.96
C ASN A 51 -11.59 -9.19 -1.89
N ARG A 52 -10.36 -9.36 -2.34
CA ARG A 52 -9.63 -10.63 -2.28
C ARG A 52 -9.03 -10.89 -0.91
N PHE A 53 -8.48 -9.86 -0.24
CA PHE A 53 -7.87 -9.99 1.09
C PHE A 53 -8.91 -10.02 2.21
N TYR A 54 -10.01 -9.27 2.06
CA TYR A 54 -11.05 -9.17 3.09
C TYR A 54 -12.25 -10.07 2.82
N ALA A 55 -12.47 -10.58 1.59
CA ALA A 55 -13.55 -11.54 1.34
C ALA A 55 -13.32 -12.84 2.11
N ASP A 56 -12.09 -13.35 2.12
CA ASP A 56 -11.77 -14.61 2.81
C ASP A 56 -11.86 -14.47 4.34
N SER A 57 -11.39 -13.38 4.91
CA SER A 57 -11.49 -13.13 6.37
C SER A 57 -12.86 -12.58 6.78
N ALA A 58 -13.51 -11.81 5.94
CA ALA A 58 -14.79 -11.19 6.24
C ALA A 58 -15.97 -12.15 6.12
N GLU A 59 -15.92 -13.13 5.21
CA GLU A 59 -16.89 -14.24 5.17
C GLU A 59 -16.78 -15.12 6.43
N ALA A 60 -15.57 -15.36 6.91
CA ALA A 60 -15.32 -16.14 8.10
C ALA A 60 -15.73 -15.42 9.40
N THR A 61 -15.69 -14.09 9.44
CA THR A 61 -15.92 -13.29 10.66
C THR A 61 -17.20 -12.44 10.64
N GLY A 62 -17.88 -12.32 9.49
CA GLY A 62 -19.06 -11.46 9.33
C GLY A 62 -18.77 -9.95 9.32
N GLN A 63 -17.49 -9.56 9.17
CA GLN A 63 -17.03 -8.17 9.28
C GLN A 63 -16.95 -7.41 7.94
N SER A 64 -17.34 -8.00 6.82
CA SER A 64 -17.19 -7.41 5.47
C SER A 64 -17.80 -6.00 5.33
N THR A 65 -18.96 -5.78 5.93
CA THR A 65 -19.65 -4.47 5.89
C THR A 65 -18.88 -3.41 6.69
N SER A 66 -18.27 -3.79 7.81
CA SER A 66 -17.49 -2.92 8.67
C SER A 66 -16.20 -2.42 7.98
N ILE A 67 -15.49 -3.29 7.26
CA ILE A 67 -14.24 -2.94 6.58
C ILE A 67 -14.50 -1.96 5.43
N ARG A 68 -15.53 -2.21 4.61
CA ARG A 68 -15.90 -1.28 3.54
C ARG A 68 -16.25 0.11 4.08
N GLN A 69 -17.03 0.19 5.16
CA GLN A 69 -17.36 1.44 5.82
C GLN A 69 -16.14 2.15 6.38
N GLN A 70 -15.17 1.42 6.93
CA GLN A 70 -13.91 1.99 7.40
C GLN A 70 -13.08 2.57 6.24
N LEU A 71 -12.96 1.86 5.11
CA LEU A 71 -12.26 2.35 3.94
C LEU A 71 -12.92 3.61 3.35
N GLU A 72 -14.24 3.63 3.27
CA GLU A 72 -15.00 4.80 2.82
C GLU A 72 -14.83 5.98 3.78
N SER A 73 -14.86 5.74 5.09
CA SER A 73 -14.74 6.80 6.10
C SER A 73 -13.36 7.46 6.13
N CYS A 74 -12.28 6.72 5.87
CA CYS A 74 -10.92 7.25 5.79
C CYS A 74 -10.51 7.65 4.37
N GLN A 75 -11.45 7.59 3.41
CA GLN A 75 -11.22 7.97 2.00
C GLN A 75 -10.00 7.28 1.36
N ALA A 76 -9.74 6.05 1.76
CA ALA A 76 -8.67 5.26 1.19
C ALA A 76 -8.88 5.07 -0.32
N VAL A 77 -7.84 5.23 -1.12
CA VAL A 77 -7.89 5.14 -2.59
C VAL A 77 -7.14 3.93 -3.15
N GLY A 78 -6.27 3.31 -2.37
CA GLY A 78 -5.49 2.16 -2.80
C GLY A 78 -4.39 1.80 -1.81
N LEU A 79 -3.49 0.93 -2.28
CA LEU A 79 -2.34 0.47 -1.50
C LEU A 79 -1.02 0.79 -2.20
N VAL A 80 -0.04 1.17 -1.40
CA VAL A 80 1.37 1.24 -1.76
C VAL A 80 2.11 0.23 -0.89
N ALA A 81 2.70 -0.80 -1.50
CA ALA A 81 3.42 -1.85 -0.79
C ALA A 81 2.63 -2.46 0.39
N ASN A 82 1.36 -2.80 0.19
CA ASN A 82 0.40 -3.31 1.19
C ASN A 82 0.01 -2.30 2.31
N VAL A 83 0.27 -1.02 2.15
CA VAL A 83 -0.17 0.04 3.07
C VAL A 83 -1.25 0.86 2.40
N LEU A 84 -2.40 1.03 3.05
CA LEU A 84 -3.49 1.86 2.57
C LEU A 84 -3.11 3.33 2.62
N ILE A 85 -3.44 4.06 1.57
CA ILE A 85 -3.25 5.51 1.48
C ILE A 85 -4.55 6.20 1.06
N ASP A 86 -4.72 7.46 1.43
CA ASP A 86 -5.76 8.34 0.93
C ASP A 86 -5.30 9.10 -0.34
N ARG A 87 -6.16 10.00 -0.85
CA ARG A 87 -5.86 10.83 -2.03
C ARG A 87 -4.68 11.78 -1.87
N ASP A 88 -4.35 12.15 -0.65
CA ASP A 88 -3.22 13.02 -0.34
C ASP A 88 -1.96 12.23 0.03
N GLY A 89 -2.04 10.91 -0.06
CA GLY A 89 -0.94 9.98 0.26
C GLY A 89 -0.73 9.80 1.76
N GLN A 90 -1.70 10.20 2.60
CA GLN A 90 -1.61 9.99 4.03
C GLN A 90 -1.97 8.53 4.36
N PHE A 91 -1.28 7.94 5.32
CA PHE A 91 -1.47 6.55 5.73
C PHE A 91 -1.64 6.39 7.25
N GLU A 92 -1.15 7.36 8.04
CA GLU A 92 -1.14 7.27 9.50
C GLU A 92 -2.55 7.28 10.09
N ASN A 93 -3.48 7.99 9.45
CA ASN A 93 -4.86 8.16 9.92
C ASN A 93 -5.80 7.03 9.46
N ILE A 94 -5.28 5.97 8.83
CA ILE A 94 -6.06 4.83 8.38
C ILE A 94 -5.91 3.68 9.38
N PRO A 95 -6.92 3.41 10.25
CA PRO A 95 -6.81 2.42 11.33
C PRO A 95 -6.47 1.00 10.84
N LEU A 96 -6.97 0.63 9.65
CA LEU A 96 -6.70 -0.67 9.04
C LEU A 96 -5.20 -0.91 8.75
N ASN A 97 -4.38 0.12 8.66
CA ASN A 97 -2.94 -0.02 8.51
C ASN A 97 -2.25 -0.66 9.73
N GLN A 98 -2.91 -0.69 10.88
CA GLN A 98 -2.41 -1.45 12.04
C GLN A 98 -2.39 -2.95 11.79
N GLN A 99 -3.20 -3.45 10.86
CA GLN A 99 -3.28 -4.85 10.43
C GLN A 99 -2.42 -5.12 9.17
N ALA A 100 -2.09 -4.09 8.40
CA ALA A 100 -1.32 -4.19 7.17
C ALA A 100 0.15 -4.54 7.44
N CYS A 101 0.73 -5.40 6.61
CA CYS A 101 2.11 -5.90 6.76
C CYS A 101 3.10 -5.23 5.79
N GLY A 102 2.72 -4.12 5.20
CA GLY A 102 3.62 -3.29 4.42
C GLY A 102 4.69 -2.60 5.26
N PRO A 103 5.72 -2.02 4.62
CA PRO A 103 6.74 -1.22 5.27
C PRO A 103 6.15 0.10 5.80
N ASP A 104 6.90 0.78 6.65
CA ASP A 104 6.63 2.19 6.93
C ASP A 104 6.87 3.01 5.66
N LEU A 105 5.85 3.71 5.15
CA LEU A 105 5.98 4.48 3.91
C LEU A 105 6.94 5.67 4.03
N SER A 106 7.31 6.08 5.24
CA SER A 106 8.36 7.09 5.45
C SER A 106 9.71 6.63 4.88
N LEU A 107 9.94 5.32 4.74
CA LEU A 107 11.15 4.76 4.11
C LEU A 107 11.29 5.19 2.65
N PHE A 108 10.18 5.40 1.93
CA PHE A 108 10.20 5.81 0.52
C PHE A 108 10.84 7.20 0.32
N ASN A 109 10.82 8.03 1.36
CA ASN A 109 11.46 9.35 1.34
C ASN A 109 12.97 9.28 1.67
N ASN A 110 13.45 8.14 2.14
CA ASN A 110 14.83 7.97 2.61
C ASN A 110 15.68 7.09 1.68
N VAL A 111 15.07 6.44 0.69
CA VAL A 111 15.80 5.63 -0.31
C VAL A 111 16.28 6.51 -1.46
N ASP A 112 17.39 6.12 -2.11
CA ASP A 112 17.91 6.82 -3.27
C ASP A 112 16.92 6.80 -4.44
N ARG A 113 16.22 5.68 -4.63
CA ARG A 113 15.25 5.50 -5.71
C ARG A 113 14.03 4.69 -5.26
N ALA A 114 12.85 5.29 -5.40
CA ALA A 114 11.56 4.65 -5.28
C ALA A 114 10.90 4.59 -6.67
N ILE A 115 11.00 3.45 -7.34
CA ILE A 115 10.53 3.23 -8.71
C ILE A 115 9.11 2.68 -8.68
N CYS A 116 8.16 3.46 -9.16
CA CYS A 116 6.79 3.05 -9.34
C CYS A 116 6.56 2.53 -10.75
N VAL A 117 6.06 1.30 -10.89
CA VAL A 117 5.67 0.72 -12.17
C VAL A 117 4.16 0.57 -12.19
N VAL A 118 3.47 1.22 -13.15
CA VAL A 118 2.02 1.22 -13.19
C VAL A 118 1.49 1.11 -14.62
N SER A 119 0.45 0.31 -14.79
CA SER A 119 -0.35 0.18 -15.99
C SER A 119 -1.81 -0.04 -15.59
N GLY A 120 -2.73 0.65 -16.27
CA GLY A 120 -4.16 0.58 -16.02
C GLY A 120 -4.73 1.83 -15.35
N SER A 121 -5.80 2.33 -15.95
CA SER A 121 -6.47 3.56 -15.49
C SER A 121 -7.23 3.40 -14.16
N ASP A 122 -7.51 2.18 -13.76
CA ASP A 122 -8.13 1.82 -12.49
C ASP A 122 -7.21 2.08 -11.28
N LYS A 123 -5.92 2.26 -11.52
CA LYS A 123 -4.90 2.56 -10.49
C LYS A 123 -4.59 4.05 -10.34
N LEU A 124 -5.23 4.93 -11.11
CA LEU A 124 -4.91 6.36 -11.15
C LEU A 124 -5.12 7.06 -9.80
N ASP A 125 -6.19 6.77 -9.08
CA ASP A 125 -6.44 7.39 -7.77
C ASP A 125 -5.34 7.03 -6.77
N CYS A 126 -4.89 5.77 -6.75
CA CYS A 126 -3.79 5.33 -5.91
C CYS A 126 -2.45 5.94 -6.37
N LEU A 127 -2.20 5.99 -7.68
CA LEU A 127 -1.01 6.65 -8.22
C LEU A 127 -0.95 8.13 -7.82
N TRP A 128 -2.09 8.82 -7.86
CA TRP A 128 -2.22 10.20 -7.40
C TRP A 128 -1.81 10.34 -5.92
N GLY A 129 -2.37 9.51 -5.06
CA GLY A 129 -2.01 9.48 -3.64
C GLY A 129 -0.51 9.21 -3.45
N ALA A 130 0.05 8.25 -4.20
CA ALA A 130 1.48 7.93 -4.12
C ALA A 130 2.39 9.10 -4.55
N LEU A 131 1.99 9.85 -5.59
CA LEU A 131 2.72 11.03 -6.04
C LEU A 131 2.64 12.18 -5.02
N ARG A 132 1.46 12.42 -4.46
CA ARG A 132 1.25 13.45 -3.41
C ARG A 132 1.97 13.11 -2.12
N GLY A 133 1.96 11.84 -1.72
CA GLY A 133 2.72 11.33 -0.57
C GLY A 133 4.24 11.34 -0.78
N LYS A 134 4.70 11.67 -2.00
CA LYS A 134 6.12 11.69 -2.41
C LYS A 134 6.81 10.32 -2.31
N TYR A 135 6.04 9.25 -2.55
CA TYR A 135 6.56 7.87 -2.54
C TYR A 135 7.20 7.46 -3.86
N VAL A 136 7.28 8.35 -4.85
CA VAL A 136 7.75 8.06 -6.21
C VAL A 136 8.88 9.01 -6.57
N THR A 137 10.07 8.47 -6.84
CA THR A 137 11.18 9.21 -7.46
C THR A 137 11.22 8.99 -8.96
N ASP A 138 10.88 7.78 -9.40
CA ASP A 138 10.88 7.36 -10.81
C ASP A 138 9.55 6.68 -11.14
N LEU A 139 8.94 7.08 -12.24
CA LEU A 139 7.67 6.55 -12.71
C LEU A 139 7.84 5.83 -14.05
N ILE A 140 7.49 4.56 -14.10
CA ILE A 140 7.38 3.76 -15.33
C ILE A 140 5.89 3.53 -15.56
N ILE A 141 5.36 4.08 -16.64
CA ILE A 141 3.93 4.11 -16.92
C ILE A 141 3.68 3.86 -18.40
N ASP A 142 2.62 3.13 -18.73
CA ASP A 142 2.19 2.95 -20.13
C ASP A 142 1.50 4.20 -20.68
N GLU A 143 1.54 4.38 -22.00
CA GLU A 143 1.03 5.58 -22.66
C GLU A 143 -0.46 5.83 -22.38
N PRO A 144 -1.39 4.86 -22.45
CA PRO A 144 -2.80 5.11 -22.17
C PRO A 144 -3.04 5.61 -20.73
N THR A 145 -2.34 5.05 -19.74
CA THR A 145 -2.46 5.47 -18.34
C THR A 145 -1.85 6.86 -18.14
N ALA A 146 -0.71 7.14 -18.79
CA ALA A 146 -0.06 8.45 -18.73
C ALA A 146 -0.94 9.55 -19.29
N ARG A 147 -1.61 9.32 -20.44
CA ARG A 147 -2.54 10.28 -21.03
C ARG A 147 -3.67 10.64 -20.06
N ARG A 148 -4.30 9.64 -19.44
CA ARG A 148 -5.36 9.87 -18.45
C ARG A 148 -4.86 10.58 -17.19
N LEU A 149 -3.64 10.28 -16.76
CA LEU A 149 -3.03 10.98 -15.63
C LEU A 149 -2.89 12.48 -15.95
N VAL A 150 -2.38 12.84 -17.13
CA VAL A 150 -2.23 14.24 -17.56
C VAL A 150 -3.59 14.95 -17.69
N GLU A 151 -4.59 14.29 -18.25
CA GLU A 151 -5.95 14.82 -18.36
C GLU A 151 -6.55 15.14 -16.97
N SER A 152 -6.29 14.30 -15.96
CA SER A 152 -6.74 14.53 -14.59
C SER A 152 -6.06 15.74 -13.94
N PHE A 153 -4.81 16.07 -14.30
CA PHE A 153 -4.13 17.30 -13.87
C PHE A 153 -4.79 18.57 -14.39
N SER A 154 -5.33 18.51 -15.61
CA SER A 154 -5.92 19.68 -16.28
C SER A 154 -7.33 20.01 -15.77
N SER A 155 -7.93 19.12 -14.97
CA SER A 155 -9.31 19.23 -14.47
C SER A 155 -9.40 19.71 -13.01
N HIS A 156 -8.26 19.98 -12.37
CA HIS A 156 -8.12 20.50 -11.01
C HIS A 156 -7.38 21.83 -11.01
#